data_a6d1452da913bf4328382d294a06d688
#
_entry.id   a6d1452da913bf4328382d294a06d688
#
_cell.length_a   1.000
_cell.length_b   1.000
_cell.length_c   1.000
_cell.angle_alpha   90.00
_cell.angle_beta   90.00
_cell.angle_gamma   90.00
#
_symmetry.space_group_name_H-M   'P 1'
#
loop_
_entity.id
_entity.type
_entity.pdbx_description
1 polymer ?
#
loop_
_entity_poly.entity_id
_entity_poly.type
_entity_poly.pdbx_seq_one_letter_code
_entity_poly.pdbx_strand_id
1 'polypeptide(L)'
;HRDYAMAMHDMGHGAIPRLLVKCAYYLTDLSEKGRGVTMVSPGSNLLTDNPEIPAGQVDPENAVEPELQPGDCLIFENRTFHAGALHRGDTTRKAIMVGYGYRWVMPMDYVKQDAEFVQMLSPLQRFLVGEPFDDVETFQVNGGRNPIAEWCDEHGLPKARHPQVQG
;
A
#
# COMPACT_ATOMS: atom_id res chain seq x y z
N HIS A 1 -12.81 0.31 7.24
CA HIS A 1 -12.00 1.49 7.57
C HIS A 1 -11.13 1.90 6.38
N ARG A 2 -10.57 3.09 6.45
CA ARG A 2 -9.45 3.55 5.66
C ARG A 2 -8.21 3.60 6.53
N ASP A 3 -7.05 3.44 5.93
CA ASP A 3 -5.81 3.65 6.67
C ASP A 3 -5.56 5.12 6.96
N TYR A 4 -4.79 5.38 8.02
CA TYR A 4 -4.48 6.73 8.48
C TYR A 4 -5.71 7.54 8.89
N ALA A 5 -6.62 6.91 9.65
CA ALA A 5 -7.74 7.62 10.27
C ALA A 5 -7.32 8.86 11.08
N MET A 6 -6.12 8.84 11.65
CA MET A 6 -5.53 10.01 12.32
C MET A 6 -5.30 11.17 11.36
N ALA A 7 -4.84 10.90 10.14
CA ALA A 7 -4.71 11.96 9.13
C ALA A 7 -6.06 12.59 8.76
N MET A 8 -7.14 11.81 8.78
CA MET A 8 -8.51 12.36 8.62
C MET A 8 -8.87 13.32 9.75
N HIS A 9 -8.52 12.97 10.98
CA HIS A 9 -8.77 13.80 12.14
C HIS A 9 -7.99 15.10 12.06
N ASP A 10 -6.71 15.02 11.75
CA ASP A 10 -5.78 16.17 11.79
C ASP A 10 -5.92 17.10 10.58
N MET A 11 -6.26 16.55 9.42
CA MET A 11 -6.36 17.29 8.15
C MET A 11 -7.80 17.56 7.70
N GLY A 12 -8.79 17.00 8.38
CA GLY A 12 -10.20 17.09 8.03
C GLY A 12 -10.64 16.03 7.01
N HIS A 13 -11.95 15.79 6.97
CA HIS A 13 -12.56 14.87 6.02
C HIS A 13 -12.30 15.30 4.57
N GLY A 14 -12.03 14.36 3.72
CA GLY A 14 -11.75 14.58 2.31
C GLY A 14 -10.31 15.02 1.99
N ALA A 15 -9.51 15.31 3.01
CA ALA A 15 -8.13 15.74 2.85
C ALA A 15 -7.09 14.63 3.02
N ILE A 16 -7.49 13.35 3.05
CA ILE A 16 -6.53 12.26 3.16
C ILE A 16 -5.73 12.17 1.87
N PRO A 17 -4.41 12.43 1.92
CA PRO A 17 -3.58 12.31 0.74
C PRO A 17 -3.37 10.82 0.39
N ARG A 18 -3.10 10.56 -0.88
CA ARG A 18 -2.60 9.27 -1.32
C ARG A 18 -1.14 9.14 -0.88
N LEU A 19 -0.90 8.45 0.21
CA LEU A 19 0.44 8.32 0.82
C LEU A 19 1.14 7.03 0.44
N LEU A 20 0.38 5.95 0.26
CA LEU A 20 0.95 4.65 -0.02
C LEU A 20 0.00 3.75 -0.81
N VAL A 21 0.61 2.72 -1.40
CA VAL A 21 -0.05 1.58 -2.01
C VAL A 21 0.25 0.35 -1.16
N LYS A 22 -0.78 -0.39 -0.82
CA LYS A 22 -0.67 -1.68 -0.13
C LYS A 22 -0.68 -2.83 -1.12
N CYS A 23 0.20 -3.78 -0.89
CA CYS A 23 0.28 -5.05 -1.60
C CYS A 23 0.07 -6.18 -0.59
N ALA A 24 -1.04 -6.87 -0.70
CA ALA A 24 -1.38 -8.03 0.13
C ALA A 24 -1.13 -9.30 -0.68
N TYR A 25 0.01 -9.95 -0.42
CA TYR A 25 0.36 -11.23 -1.05
C TYR A 25 -0.22 -12.38 -0.24
N TYR A 26 -1.06 -13.21 -0.85
CA TYR A 26 -1.69 -14.33 -0.18
C TYR A 26 -0.92 -15.62 -0.39
N LEU A 27 -0.71 -16.36 0.70
CA LEU A 27 0.05 -17.60 0.73
C LEU A 27 -0.86 -18.82 0.93
N THR A 28 -2.16 -18.59 1.09
CA THR A 28 -3.19 -19.62 1.29
C THR A 28 -4.31 -19.45 0.30
N ASP A 29 -4.99 -20.50 -0.03
CA ASP A 29 -6.14 -20.49 -0.94
C ASP A 29 -7.33 -19.75 -0.31
N LEU A 30 -7.80 -18.73 -0.99
CA LEU A 30 -8.95 -17.88 -0.65
C LEU A 30 -9.93 -17.78 -1.82
N SER A 31 -9.99 -18.83 -2.65
CA SER A 31 -10.89 -18.90 -3.82
C SER A 31 -12.37 -19.03 -3.43
N GLU A 32 -12.67 -19.33 -2.16
CA GLU A 32 -14.02 -19.39 -1.65
C GLU A 32 -14.29 -18.27 -0.65
N LYS A 33 -15.53 -17.78 -0.61
CA LYS A 33 -15.98 -16.81 0.39
C LYS A 33 -15.87 -17.36 1.81
N GLY A 34 -15.68 -16.46 2.77
CA GLY A 34 -15.54 -16.84 4.17
C GLY A 34 -14.19 -17.43 4.54
N ARG A 35 -13.16 -17.21 3.74
CA ARG A 35 -11.77 -17.56 4.01
C ARG A 35 -10.95 -16.42 4.60
N GLY A 36 -11.60 -15.29 4.92
CA GLY A 36 -10.94 -14.16 5.59
C GLY A 36 -10.07 -13.31 4.68
N VAL A 37 -10.39 -13.20 3.40
CA VAL A 37 -9.69 -12.33 2.44
C VAL A 37 -9.82 -10.86 2.87
N THR A 38 -8.95 -9.99 2.40
CA THR A 38 -9.19 -8.55 2.51
C THR A 38 -10.26 -8.17 1.50
N MET A 39 -11.41 -7.73 1.99
CA MET A 39 -12.48 -7.17 1.17
C MET A 39 -12.26 -5.67 0.99
N VAL A 40 -12.70 -5.16 -0.14
CA VAL A 40 -12.54 -3.76 -0.52
C VAL A 40 -13.85 -3.21 -1.07
N SER A 41 -14.06 -1.90 -0.90
CA SER A 41 -15.14 -1.16 -1.57
C SER A 41 -14.55 -0.42 -2.78
N PRO A 42 -14.72 -0.93 -4.00
CA PRO A 42 -14.16 -0.31 -5.21
C PRO A 42 -14.64 1.12 -5.39
N GLY A 43 -13.73 2.02 -5.78
CA GLY A 43 -14.03 3.44 -5.99
C GLY A 43 -14.09 4.28 -4.70
N SER A 44 -14.09 3.66 -3.54
CA SER A 44 -14.17 4.39 -2.25
C SER A 44 -12.97 5.30 -1.97
N ASN A 45 -11.85 5.05 -2.63
CA ASN A 45 -10.66 5.90 -2.60
C ASN A 45 -10.89 7.29 -3.23
N LEU A 46 -11.94 7.46 -4.00
CA LEU A 46 -12.30 8.73 -4.64
C LEU A 46 -13.33 9.53 -3.82
N LEU A 47 -13.92 8.92 -2.80
CA LEU A 47 -14.91 9.57 -1.96
C LEU A 47 -14.23 10.45 -0.90
N THR A 48 -14.86 11.59 -0.58
CA THR A 48 -14.46 12.45 0.53
C THR A 48 -14.84 11.83 1.87
N ASP A 49 -16.03 11.24 1.93
CA ASP A 49 -16.58 10.60 3.13
C ASP A 49 -16.46 9.07 3.07
N ASN A 50 -16.78 8.43 4.17
CA ASN A 50 -16.86 6.97 4.17
C ASN A 50 -18.03 6.51 3.31
N PRO A 51 -17.92 5.34 2.66
CA PRO A 51 -19.06 4.74 1.98
C PRO A 51 -20.23 4.54 2.94
N GLU A 52 -21.45 4.74 2.43
CA GLU A 52 -22.66 4.45 3.18
C GLU A 52 -22.80 2.95 3.44
N ILE A 53 -23.11 2.60 4.67
CA ILE A 53 -23.43 1.23 5.07
C ILE A 53 -24.94 1.16 5.28
N PRO A 54 -25.68 0.35 4.49
CA PRO A 54 -27.12 0.24 4.65
C PRO A 54 -27.55 -0.25 6.03
N ALA A 55 -28.69 0.20 6.49
CA ALA A 55 -29.22 -0.20 7.80
C ALA A 55 -29.31 -1.74 7.94
N GLY A 56 -28.74 -2.27 9.02
CA GLY A 56 -28.70 -3.71 9.30
C GLY A 56 -27.58 -4.47 8.58
N GLN A 57 -26.74 -3.78 7.80
CA GLN A 57 -25.54 -4.35 7.19
C GLN A 57 -24.29 -3.93 7.97
N VAL A 58 -23.18 -4.62 7.75
CA VAL A 58 -21.87 -4.30 8.34
C VAL A 58 -20.89 -3.77 7.31
N ASP A 59 -21.20 -3.94 6.02
CA ASP A 59 -20.34 -3.59 4.90
C ASP A 59 -21.10 -2.69 3.91
N PRO A 60 -20.38 -1.82 3.16
CA PRO A 60 -20.96 -1.09 2.04
C PRO A 60 -21.56 -2.05 1.00
N GLU A 61 -22.62 -1.62 0.32
CA GLU A 61 -23.31 -2.44 -0.69
C GLU A 61 -22.38 -2.93 -1.82
N ASN A 62 -21.39 -2.11 -2.18
CA ASN A 62 -20.39 -2.41 -3.22
C ASN A 62 -19.13 -3.12 -2.70
N ALA A 63 -19.14 -3.61 -1.46
CA ALA A 63 -18.00 -4.33 -0.92
C ALA A 63 -17.80 -5.67 -1.65
N VAL A 64 -16.56 -5.98 -2.00
CA VAL A 64 -16.17 -7.17 -2.74
C VAL A 64 -15.21 -7.99 -1.91
N GLU A 65 -15.49 -9.28 -1.78
CA GLU A 65 -14.53 -10.31 -1.37
C GLU A 65 -13.88 -10.89 -2.63
N PRO A 66 -12.64 -10.52 -2.97
CA PRO A 66 -11.99 -11.11 -4.14
C PRO A 66 -11.65 -12.58 -3.91
N GLU A 67 -11.83 -13.40 -4.94
CA GLU A 67 -11.38 -14.79 -4.95
C GLU A 67 -9.90 -14.82 -5.34
N LEU A 68 -9.04 -15.30 -4.42
CA LEU A 68 -7.59 -15.26 -4.58
C LEU A 68 -6.98 -16.64 -4.33
N GLN A 69 -5.92 -16.93 -5.08
CA GLN A 69 -5.12 -18.15 -4.93
C GLN A 69 -3.75 -17.85 -4.30
N PRO A 70 -3.05 -18.88 -3.78
CA PRO A 70 -1.69 -18.69 -3.31
C PRO A 70 -0.79 -18.09 -4.40
N GLY A 71 -0.12 -16.98 -4.08
CA GLY A 71 0.69 -16.20 -5.00
C GLY A 71 0.02 -14.96 -5.58
N ASP A 72 -1.30 -14.84 -5.45
CA ASP A 72 -2.00 -13.63 -5.86
C ASP A 72 -1.70 -12.45 -4.93
N CYS A 73 -1.79 -11.25 -5.50
CA CYS A 73 -1.59 -10.01 -4.78
C CYS A 73 -2.78 -9.06 -4.99
N LEU A 74 -3.42 -8.67 -3.89
CA LEU A 74 -4.40 -7.59 -3.89
C LEU A 74 -3.67 -6.25 -3.68
N ILE A 75 -3.82 -5.32 -4.64
CA ILE A 75 -3.19 -4.00 -4.59
C ILE A 75 -4.27 -2.94 -4.41
N PHE A 76 -4.11 -2.10 -3.39
CA PHE A 76 -5.01 -0.98 -3.13
C PHE A 76 -4.30 0.18 -2.43
N GLU A 77 -4.83 1.39 -2.53
CA GLU A 77 -4.26 2.56 -1.87
C GLU A 77 -4.85 2.80 -0.47
N ASN A 78 -4.13 3.56 0.35
CA ASN A 78 -4.51 3.82 1.76
C ASN A 78 -5.92 4.43 1.95
N ARG A 79 -6.48 5.10 0.95
CA ARG A 79 -7.83 5.69 1.01
C ARG A 79 -8.94 4.71 0.64
N THR A 80 -8.61 3.53 0.14
CA THR A 80 -9.61 2.50 -0.17
C THR A 80 -10.24 2.00 1.12
N PHE A 81 -11.56 2.05 1.20
CA PHE A 81 -12.31 1.48 2.31
C PHE A 81 -12.24 -0.04 2.24
N HIS A 82 -11.75 -0.66 3.30
CA HIS A 82 -11.47 -2.09 3.33
C HIS A 82 -11.66 -2.69 4.72
N ALA A 83 -11.77 -4.00 4.76
CA ALA A 83 -11.90 -4.78 5.98
C ALA A 83 -11.35 -6.21 5.78
N GLY A 84 -11.09 -6.92 6.87
CA GLY A 84 -10.94 -8.37 6.81
C GLY A 84 -12.32 -9.01 6.68
N ALA A 85 -12.53 -9.82 5.64
CA ALA A 85 -13.74 -10.63 5.53
C ALA A 85 -13.80 -11.67 6.65
N LEU A 86 -15.00 -12.16 6.92
CA LEU A 86 -15.21 -13.17 7.95
C LEU A 86 -14.48 -14.46 7.58
N HIS A 87 -13.76 -15.03 8.55
CA HIS A 87 -13.09 -16.32 8.39
C HIS A 87 -13.89 -17.42 9.10
N ARG A 88 -14.47 -18.31 8.31
CA ARG A 88 -15.28 -19.46 8.79
C ARG A 88 -14.59 -20.81 8.55
N GLY A 89 -13.42 -20.79 7.93
CA GLY A 89 -12.65 -21.99 7.65
C GLY A 89 -11.84 -22.46 8.86
N ASP A 90 -11.32 -23.66 8.77
CA ASP A 90 -10.46 -24.34 9.75
C ASP A 90 -8.96 -24.16 9.47
N THR A 91 -8.62 -23.58 8.31
CA THR A 91 -7.24 -23.36 7.89
C THR A 91 -6.76 -21.95 8.24
N THR A 92 -5.53 -21.80 8.69
CA THR A 92 -4.96 -20.49 8.97
C THR A 92 -4.72 -19.72 7.69
N ARG A 93 -5.33 -18.54 7.55
CA ARG A 93 -5.01 -17.60 6.48
C ARG A 93 -3.61 -17.01 6.70
N LYS A 94 -2.78 -17.07 5.67
CA LYS A 94 -1.43 -16.48 5.68
C LYS A 94 -1.33 -15.43 4.56
N ALA A 95 -0.86 -14.24 4.91
CA ALA A 95 -0.61 -13.16 3.96
C ALA A 95 0.60 -12.34 4.39
N ILE A 96 1.31 -11.78 3.41
CA ILE A 96 2.36 -10.79 3.61
C ILE A 96 1.80 -9.44 3.15
N MET A 97 1.75 -8.47 4.08
CA MET A 97 1.27 -7.12 3.80
C MET A 97 2.47 -6.18 3.69
N VAL A 98 2.62 -5.55 2.52
CA VAL A 98 3.69 -4.58 2.27
C VAL A 98 3.08 -3.25 1.87
N GLY A 99 3.51 -2.17 2.51
CA GLY A 99 3.13 -0.80 2.16
C GLY A 99 4.27 -0.10 1.45
N TYR A 100 4.01 0.40 0.23
CA TYR A 100 4.95 1.23 -0.52
C TYR A 100 4.48 2.68 -0.46
N GLY A 101 5.23 3.51 0.23
CA GLY A 101 4.95 4.93 0.41
C GLY A 101 5.93 5.83 -0.31
N TYR A 102 5.69 7.14 -0.22
CA TYR A 102 6.69 8.11 -0.63
C TYR A 102 7.91 8.04 0.30
N ARG A 103 9.10 8.23 -0.24
CA ARG A 103 10.37 8.18 0.52
C ARG A 103 10.48 9.14 1.71
N TRP A 104 9.66 10.18 1.74
CA TRP A 104 9.58 11.13 2.84
C TRP A 104 8.56 10.74 3.93
N VAL A 105 7.82 9.64 3.72
CA VAL A 105 6.92 9.03 4.71
C VAL A 105 7.68 7.94 5.44
N MET A 106 7.92 8.14 6.73
CA MET A 106 8.64 7.16 7.53
C MET A 106 7.82 5.89 7.76
N PRO A 107 8.43 4.70 7.70
CA PRO A 107 7.77 3.47 8.13
C PRO A 107 7.31 3.55 9.59
N MET A 108 6.14 3.01 9.89
CA MET A 108 5.62 2.93 11.26
C MET A 108 6.07 1.67 11.99
N ASP A 109 6.39 0.60 11.24
CA ASP A 109 6.69 -0.72 11.81
C ASP A 109 8.12 -0.85 12.32
N TYR A 110 9.02 0.02 11.84
CA TYR A 110 10.43 0.01 12.23
C TYR A 110 11.05 1.39 12.05
N VAL A 111 12.03 1.70 12.90
CA VAL A 111 12.81 2.96 12.81
C VAL A 111 14.05 2.74 11.96
N LYS A 112 14.66 1.56 12.04
CA LYS A 112 15.86 1.18 11.30
C LYS A 112 15.82 -0.32 11.01
N GLN A 113 16.25 -0.70 9.82
CA GLN A 113 16.40 -2.10 9.45
C GLN A 113 17.66 -2.72 10.11
N ASP A 114 17.63 -4.03 10.23
CA ASP A 114 18.78 -4.80 10.70
C ASP A 114 19.96 -4.67 9.71
N ALA A 115 21.17 -4.40 10.23
CA ALA A 115 22.33 -4.12 9.40
C ALA A 115 22.77 -5.33 8.56
N GLU A 116 22.66 -6.54 9.09
CA GLU A 116 23.02 -7.76 8.34
C GLU A 116 22.03 -8.00 7.19
N PHE A 117 20.74 -7.76 7.47
CA PHE A 117 19.70 -7.83 6.43
C PHE A 117 19.97 -6.80 5.32
N VAL A 118 20.26 -5.55 5.66
CA VAL A 118 20.50 -4.48 4.69
C VAL A 118 21.71 -4.78 3.79
N GLN A 119 22.76 -5.37 4.33
CA GLN A 119 23.97 -5.73 3.56
C GLN A 119 23.69 -6.75 2.48
N MET A 120 22.69 -7.60 2.63
CA MET A 120 22.30 -8.60 1.63
C MET A 120 21.47 -8.02 0.47
N LEU A 121 21.00 -6.78 0.60
CA LEU A 121 20.09 -6.16 -0.35
C LEU A 121 20.81 -5.43 -1.48
N SER A 122 20.27 -5.51 -2.69
CA SER A 122 20.66 -4.64 -3.79
C SER A 122 20.37 -3.17 -3.51
N PRO A 123 20.97 -2.20 -4.23
CA PRO A 123 20.68 -0.79 -4.05
C PRO A 123 19.19 -0.45 -4.14
N LEU A 124 18.47 -1.03 -5.11
CA LEU A 124 17.03 -0.86 -5.25
C LEU A 124 16.26 -1.40 -4.03
N GLN A 125 16.61 -2.60 -3.56
CA GLN A 125 15.96 -3.19 -2.39
C GLN A 125 16.20 -2.37 -1.12
N ARG A 126 17.42 -1.86 -0.93
CA ARG A 126 17.74 -0.94 0.18
C ARG A 126 16.85 0.30 0.14
N PHE A 127 16.69 0.89 -1.04
CA PHE A 127 15.80 2.03 -1.22
C PHE A 127 14.35 1.68 -0.86
N LEU A 128 13.84 0.51 -1.31
CA LEU A 128 12.47 0.07 -1.06
C LEU A 128 12.17 -0.24 0.42
N VAL A 129 13.18 -0.67 1.19
CA VAL A 129 13.03 -0.87 2.63
C VAL A 129 13.31 0.39 3.45
N GLY A 130 13.43 1.53 2.80
CA GLY A 130 13.56 2.83 3.47
C GLY A 130 14.94 3.13 4.05
N GLU A 131 15.98 2.39 3.64
CA GLU A 131 17.32 2.72 4.07
C GLU A 131 17.76 4.08 3.52
N PRO A 132 18.28 4.98 4.36
CA PRO A 132 18.82 6.24 3.89
C PRO A 132 20.03 5.99 3.01
N PHE A 133 20.09 6.68 1.89
CA PHE A 133 21.35 6.78 1.15
C PHE A 133 22.27 7.72 1.95
N ASP A 134 23.56 7.39 2.00
CA ASP A 134 24.56 8.21 2.67
C ASP A 134 24.75 9.60 2.03
N ASP A 135 24.17 9.79 0.84
CA ASP A 135 24.18 11.06 0.12
C ASP A 135 23.09 12.00 0.63
N VAL A 136 23.51 13.12 1.19
CA VAL A 136 22.63 14.23 1.62
C VAL A 136 21.73 14.72 0.49
N GLU A 137 22.12 14.51 -0.76
CA GLU A 137 21.40 14.88 -1.96
C GLU A 137 20.08 14.13 -2.17
N THR A 138 19.89 12.99 -1.51
CA THR A 138 18.64 12.19 -1.63
C THR A 138 17.40 12.89 -1.11
N PHE A 139 17.54 13.90 -0.28
CA PHE A 139 16.41 14.69 0.25
C PHE A 139 16.14 15.98 -0.53
N GLN A 140 16.92 16.30 -1.53
CA GLN A 140 16.68 17.49 -2.34
C GLN A 140 15.48 17.31 -3.26
N VAL A 141 14.59 18.31 -3.27
CA VAL A 141 13.35 18.30 -4.06
C VAL A 141 13.61 18.19 -5.56
N ASN A 142 14.77 18.73 -6.01
CA ASN A 142 15.12 18.89 -7.42
C ASN A 142 16.35 18.07 -7.85
N GLY A 143 16.79 17.12 -7.07
CA GLY A 143 18.00 16.35 -7.38
C GLY A 143 18.09 15.09 -6.56
N GLY A 144 19.15 14.35 -6.76
CA GLY A 144 19.44 13.13 -6.05
C GLY A 144 19.14 11.88 -6.87
N ARG A 145 19.77 10.81 -6.46
CA ARG A 145 19.68 9.51 -7.10
C ARG A 145 18.28 8.92 -6.92
N ASN A 146 17.72 8.37 -7.99
CA ASN A 146 16.46 7.64 -7.96
C ASN A 146 16.67 6.21 -8.43
N PRO A 147 16.95 5.26 -7.54
CA PRO A 147 17.23 3.87 -7.88
C PRO A 147 16.08 3.18 -8.63
N ILE A 148 14.83 3.57 -8.41
CA ILE A 148 13.68 3.04 -9.15
C ILE A 148 13.75 3.52 -10.61
N ALA A 149 14.05 4.80 -10.85
CA ALA A 149 14.17 5.32 -12.21
C ALA A 149 15.36 4.70 -12.95
N GLU A 150 16.48 4.51 -12.26
CA GLU A 150 17.66 3.82 -12.81
C GLU A 150 17.30 2.38 -13.20
N TRP A 151 16.64 1.65 -12.32
CA TRP A 151 16.18 0.30 -12.58
C TRP A 151 15.20 0.22 -13.76
N CYS A 152 14.27 1.16 -13.86
CA CYS A 152 13.34 1.25 -15.00
C CYS A 152 14.09 1.46 -16.32
N ASP A 153 15.13 2.31 -16.33
CA ASP A 153 15.96 2.54 -17.51
C ASP A 153 16.70 1.25 -17.95
N GLU A 154 17.32 0.58 -16.99
CA GLU A 154 18.05 -0.68 -17.24
C GLU A 154 17.15 -1.78 -17.81
N HIS A 155 15.83 -1.76 -17.46
CA HIS A 155 14.87 -2.78 -17.89
C HIS A 155 13.92 -2.31 -19.01
N GLY A 156 14.13 -1.10 -19.55
CA GLY A 156 13.29 -0.56 -20.62
C GLY A 156 11.85 -0.29 -20.21
N LEU A 157 11.60 -0.03 -18.91
CA LEU A 157 10.30 0.23 -18.37
C LEU A 157 9.97 1.74 -18.35
N PRO A 158 8.69 2.12 -18.51
CA PRO A 158 8.32 3.52 -18.45
C PRO A 158 8.53 4.07 -17.03
N LYS A 159 9.25 5.19 -16.95
CA LYS A 159 9.36 5.95 -15.70
C LYS A 159 8.04 6.65 -15.39
N ALA A 160 7.72 6.74 -14.10
CA ALA A 160 6.65 7.63 -13.66
C ALA A 160 7.00 9.06 -14.12
N ARG A 161 6.21 9.60 -15.03
CA ARG A 161 6.34 11.00 -15.43
C ARG A 161 5.73 11.84 -14.33
N HIS A 162 6.51 12.73 -13.73
CA HIS A 162 5.91 13.88 -13.06
C HIS A 162 5.03 14.59 -14.10
N PRO A 163 3.75 14.85 -13.81
CA PRO A 163 2.99 15.73 -14.66
C PRO A 163 3.78 17.03 -14.72
N GLN A 164 4.31 17.36 -15.91
CA GLN A 164 4.90 18.66 -16.10
C GLN A 164 3.78 19.66 -15.85
N VAL A 165 3.96 20.49 -14.83
CA VAL A 165 3.14 21.68 -14.65
C VAL A 165 3.41 22.50 -15.90
N GLN A 166 2.47 22.43 -16.86
CA GLN A 166 2.50 23.34 -17.99
C GLN A 166 2.26 24.72 -17.40
N GLY A 167 3.31 25.54 -17.38
CA GLY A 167 3.24 26.94 -16.99
C GLY A 167 2.49 27.77 -18.03
#